data_f73b03cd3a29edf636ea581da40fd6bf
#
_entry.id   f73b03cd3a29edf636ea581da40fd6bf
#
_cell.length_a   1.000
_cell.length_b   1.000
_cell.length_c   1.000
_cell.angle_alpha   90.00
_cell.angle_beta   90.00
_cell.angle_gamma   90.00
#
_symmetry.space_group_name_H-M   'P 1'
#
loop_
_entity.id
_entity.type
_entity.pdbx_description
1 polymer ?
#
loop_
_entity_poly.entity_id
_entity_poly.type
_entity_poly.pdbx_seq_one_letter_code
_entity_poly.pdbx_strand_id
1 'polypeptide(L)'
;MPQANGLQFTARVGELPSDMFSVVSFALTEGLSQLFHGRLIMASTDPGIQASDVLEQPVDLMVWQDGAPLRRFTGVVNEFSRGDTGHRRTRYELIIQPPLWRLGLMHNSRIFQTQTTDTIVRTLLEERGIVDSVFDLKRTPQEREYCVQHRESDLAFIERLAAEEGWHYRYQHGSVDGNEQPGLILADHHGDAPRLEAAEYNGKAGGSTQQPAVFRFRYEERVRAAVVATKDYTFKNPAYALMHEQSAASANQRQDYQHFDYPGRFKADASGQPFTEARLDALRNDANTANGESNRPDFTCGAKVELTHHDSARLNRDWLLTAITHVGEQPQALTEEGGAGPTTYHNLFNAVPANKTWRPLCDHRPLMDGPQIATVTGPEGEEIHCD
;
A
#
# COMPACT_ATOMS: atom_id res chain seq x y z
N MET A 1 32.70 -0.54 -22.43
CA MET A 1 31.75 -0.71 -21.32
C MET A 1 32.19 0.24 -20.25
N PRO A 2 31.35 1.15 -19.74
CA PRO A 2 31.69 1.90 -18.54
C PRO A 2 31.97 0.88 -17.45
N GLN A 3 33.02 1.06 -16.69
CA GLN A 3 33.34 0.20 -15.57
C GLN A 3 32.13 0.15 -14.63
N ALA A 4 31.64 -1.04 -14.31
CA ALA A 4 30.56 -1.29 -13.38
C ALA A 4 31.03 -1.02 -11.94
N ASN A 5 31.46 0.20 -11.69
CA ASN A 5 31.74 0.68 -10.35
C ASN A 5 30.49 1.35 -9.86
N GLY A 6 29.64 0.59 -9.19
CA GLY A 6 28.57 1.19 -8.50
C GLY A 6 27.17 0.74 -8.91
N LEU A 7 26.28 1.66 -8.74
CA LEU A 7 24.85 1.48 -8.87
C LEU A 7 24.42 1.38 -10.34
N GLN A 8 23.54 0.42 -10.64
CA GLN A 8 22.98 0.22 -11.95
C GLN A 8 21.51 -0.17 -11.85
N PHE A 9 20.70 0.24 -12.84
CA PHE A 9 19.30 -0.14 -12.95
C PHE A 9 19.06 -0.89 -14.25
N THR A 10 18.31 -1.99 -14.16
CA THR A 10 17.86 -2.75 -15.33
C THR A 10 16.36 -3.01 -15.22
N ALA A 11 15.67 -3.08 -16.35
CA ALA A 11 14.26 -3.44 -16.38
C ALA A 11 14.02 -4.50 -17.45
N ARG A 12 13.18 -5.47 -17.09
CA ARG A 12 12.65 -6.48 -18.00
C ARG A 12 11.13 -6.31 -18.09
N VAL A 13 10.57 -6.36 -19.29
CA VAL A 13 9.14 -6.19 -19.54
C VAL A 13 8.64 -7.42 -20.30
N GLY A 14 7.79 -8.21 -19.68
CA GLY A 14 7.20 -9.42 -20.25
C GLY A 14 8.23 -10.33 -20.91
N GLU A 15 7.93 -10.75 -22.13
CA GLU A 15 8.79 -11.61 -22.95
C GLU A 15 9.75 -10.82 -23.86
N LEU A 16 9.79 -9.47 -23.77
CA LEU A 16 10.72 -8.67 -24.56
C LEU A 16 12.17 -8.99 -24.17
N PRO A 17 13.12 -8.86 -25.11
CA PRO A 17 14.54 -9.06 -24.83
C PRO A 17 15.00 -8.22 -23.63
N SER A 18 15.87 -8.78 -22.80
CA SER A 18 16.34 -8.13 -21.57
C SER A 18 17.13 -6.83 -21.81
N ASP A 19 17.63 -6.63 -23.02
CA ASP A 19 18.36 -5.45 -23.48
C ASP A 19 17.48 -4.48 -24.32
N MET A 20 16.18 -4.79 -24.45
CA MET A 20 15.23 -3.94 -25.18
C MET A 20 15.19 -2.53 -24.63
N PHE A 21 15.22 -2.41 -23.30
CA PHE A 21 15.15 -1.13 -22.61
C PHE A 21 16.37 -0.86 -21.74
N SER A 22 16.87 0.37 -21.80
CA SER A 22 17.79 0.92 -20.81
C SER A 22 17.03 1.85 -19.87
N VAL A 23 17.10 1.62 -18.58
CA VAL A 23 16.44 2.50 -17.57
C VAL A 23 17.19 3.82 -17.52
N VAL A 24 16.48 4.92 -17.74
CA VAL A 24 17.00 6.30 -17.63
C VAL A 24 16.77 6.83 -16.22
N SER A 25 15.55 6.69 -15.73
CA SER A 25 15.18 7.03 -14.37
C SER A 25 13.92 6.28 -13.94
N PHE A 26 13.71 6.20 -12.64
CA PHE A 26 12.45 5.72 -12.09
C PHE A 26 12.08 6.48 -10.82
N ALA A 27 10.77 6.53 -10.55
CA ALA A 27 10.21 6.92 -9.28
C ALA A 27 9.11 5.92 -8.93
N LEU A 28 9.24 5.23 -7.79
CA LEU A 28 8.27 4.25 -7.32
C LEU A 28 7.83 4.61 -5.90
N THR A 29 6.54 4.83 -5.73
CA THR A 29 5.93 5.14 -4.43
C THR A 29 5.10 3.94 -3.97
N GLU A 30 5.37 3.45 -2.79
CA GLU A 30 4.62 2.40 -2.11
C GLU A 30 4.12 2.88 -0.74
N GLY A 31 3.00 2.36 -0.26
CA GLY A 31 2.42 2.74 1.03
C GLY A 31 1.49 1.67 1.59
N LEU A 32 1.31 1.68 2.92
CA LEU A 32 0.32 0.83 3.58
C LEU A 32 -1.08 1.23 3.13
N SER A 33 -1.89 0.25 2.72
CA SER A 33 -3.23 0.44 2.17
C SER A 33 -3.28 1.41 0.98
N GLN A 34 -2.24 1.33 0.13
CA GLN A 34 -2.15 2.09 -1.11
C GLN A 34 -1.59 1.18 -2.20
N LEU A 35 -2.13 1.31 -3.41
CA LEU A 35 -1.50 0.71 -4.58
C LEU A 35 -0.15 1.38 -4.79
N PHE A 36 0.91 0.60 -4.97
CA PHE A 36 2.15 1.22 -5.39
C PHE A 36 2.01 1.76 -6.82
N HIS A 37 2.76 2.81 -7.11
CA HIS A 37 2.80 3.47 -8.41
C HIS A 37 4.26 3.69 -8.79
N GLY A 38 4.69 3.07 -9.88
CA GLY A 38 6.04 3.21 -10.40
C GLY A 38 6.03 3.84 -11.77
N ARG A 39 6.73 4.97 -11.93
CA ARG A 39 6.98 5.63 -13.19
C ARG A 39 8.40 5.31 -13.65
N LEU A 40 8.54 4.66 -14.80
CA LEU A 40 9.82 4.29 -15.40
C LEU A 40 10.04 5.06 -16.71
N ILE A 41 11.12 5.82 -16.76
CA ILE A 41 11.59 6.45 -18.02
C ILE A 41 12.68 5.54 -18.57
N MET A 42 12.45 5.08 -19.78
CA MET A 42 13.33 4.13 -20.46
C MET A 42 13.73 4.61 -21.84
N ALA A 43 14.82 4.09 -22.36
CA ALA A 43 15.28 4.36 -23.69
C ALA A 43 15.52 3.04 -24.44
N SER A 44 15.14 2.99 -25.71
CA SER A 44 15.39 1.86 -26.61
C SER A 44 15.94 2.32 -27.96
N THR A 45 16.74 1.49 -28.58
CA THR A 45 17.19 1.68 -29.99
C THR A 45 16.08 1.32 -30.99
N ASP A 46 15.07 0.59 -30.54
CA ASP A 46 13.90 0.25 -31.34
C ASP A 46 12.83 1.36 -31.22
N PRO A 47 12.51 2.10 -32.29
CA PRO A 47 11.46 3.10 -32.28
C PRO A 47 10.07 2.49 -32.52
N GLY A 48 9.98 1.19 -32.78
CA GLY A 48 8.78 0.48 -33.21
C GLY A 48 7.97 -0.20 -32.11
N ILE A 49 8.41 -0.11 -30.85
CA ILE A 49 7.72 -0.76 -29.71
C ILE A 49 6.30 -0.22 -29.60
N GLN A 50 5.33 -1.12 -29.60
CA GLN A 50 3.90 -0.81 -29.54
C GLN A 50 3.32 -0.99 -28.14
N ALA A 51 2.19 -0.34 -27.86
CA ALA A 51 1.45 -0.53 -26.62
C ALA A 51 1.04 -2.00 -26.40
N SER A 52 0.71 -2.72 -27.47
CA SER A 52 0.37 -4.15 -27.43
C SER A 52 1.50 -5.05 -26.92
N ASP A 53 2.74 -4.60 -27.01
CA ASP A 53 3.91 -5.39 -26.62
C ASP A 53 4.23 -5.23 -25.12
N VAL A 54 3.71 -4.19 -24.50
CA VAL A 54 4.06 -3.79 -23.12
C VAL A 54 2.88 -3.66 -22.15
N LEU A 55 1.68 -3.25 -22.60
CA LEU A 55 0.52 -3.12 -21.71
C LEU A 55 0.13 -4.48 -21.13
N GLU A 56 -0.24 -4.49 -19.86
CA GLU A 56 -0.59 -5.69 -19.09
C GLU A 56 0.57 -6.69 -18.90
N GLN A 57 1.79 -6.36 -19.38
CA GLN A 57 2.95 -7.22 -19.19
C GLN A 57 3.57 -7.03 -17.80
N PRO A 58 4.12 -8.10 -17.20
CA PRO A 58 4.88 -8.00 -15.97
C PRO A 58 6.17 -7.23 -16.18
N VAL A 59 6.59 -6.48 -15.17
CA VAL A 59 7.85 -5.74 -15.15
C VAL A 59 8.66 -6.14 -13.93
N ASP A 60 9.95 -6.40 -14.16
CA ASP A 60 10.97 -6.53 -13.15
C ASP A 60 11.95 -5.36 -13.28
N LEU A 61 11.96 -4.45 -12.30
CA LEU A 61 12.95 -3.40 -12.15
C LEU A 61 13.95 -3.84 -11.08
N MET A 62 15.24 -3.91 -11.46
CA MET A 62 16.32 -4.34 -10.58
C MET A 62 17.26 -3.18 -10.26
N VAL A 63 17.62 -3.07 -9.00
CA VAL A 63 18.69 -2.20 -8.48
C VAL A 63 19.90 -3.07 -8.18
N TRP A 64 21.03 -2.74 -8.76
CA TRP A 64 22.31 -3.46 -8.62
C TRP A 64 23.36 -2.57 -8.00
N GLN A 65 24.23 -3.16 -7.18
CA GLN A 65 25.45 -2.53 -6.69
C GLN A 65 26.64 -3.45 -6.97
N ASP A 66 27.63 -2.96 -7.72
CA ASP A 66 28.84 -3.70 -8.06
C ASP A 66 28.56 -5.10 -8.66
N GLY A 67 27.47 -5.22 -9.43
CA GLY A 67 27.03 -6.46 -10.05
C GLY A 67 26.23 -7.40 -9.14
N ALA A 68 26.03 -7.06 -7.87
CA ALA A 68 25.16 -7.78 -6.96
C ALA A 68 23.75 -7.17 -6.95
N PRO A 69 22.67 -7.98 -6.99
CA PRO A 69 21.30 -7.45 -6.93
C PRO A 69 20.99 -7.00 -5.49
N LEU A 70 20.50 -5.78 -5.32
CA LEU A 70 20.13 -5.20 -4.03
C LEU A 70 18.62 -5.17 -3.81
N ARG A 71 17.86 -4.83 -4.84
CA ARG A 71 16.42 -4.66 -4.74
C ARG A 71 15.75 -5.04 -6.05
N ARG A 72 14.60 -5.69 -5.94
CA ARG A 72 13.70 -5.99 -7.05
C ARG A 72 12.36 -5.33 -6.81
N PHE A 73 11.85 -4.63 -7.82
CA PHE A 73 10.50 -4.11 -7.86
C PHE A 73 9.74 -4.80 -8.98
N THR A 74 8.57 -5.34 -8.66
CA THR A 74 7.75 -6.07 -9.61
C THR A 74 6.38 -5.41 -9.74
N GLY A 75 5.81 -5.42 -10.92
CA GLY A 75 4.49 -4.86 -11.18
C GLY A 75 3.99 -5.24 -12.56
N VAL A 76 2.90 -4.62 -12.97
CA VAL A 76 2.29 -4.77 -14.29
C VAL A 76 2.18 -3.40 -14.93
N VAL A 77 2.49 -3.32 -16.23
CA VAL A 77 2.35 -2.06 -16.99
C VAL A 77 0.87 -1.73 -17.17
N ASN A 78 0.44 -0.59 -16.65
CA ASN A 78 -0.92 -0.09 -16.84
C ASN A 78 -1.00 1.12 -17.79
N GLU A 79 0.12 1.84 -18.00
CA GLU A 79 0.19 2.92 -18.97
C GLU A 79 1.49 2.85 -19.75
N PHE A 80 1.41 3.19 -21.04
CA PHE A 80 2.53 3.24 -21.97
C PHE A 80 2.52 4.55 -22.73
N SER A 81 3.65 5.24 -22.75
CA SER A 81 3.84 6.42 -23.57
C SER A 81 5.13 6.30 -24.39
N ARG A 82 5.03 6.61 -25.68
CA ARG A 82 6.18 6.79 -26.56
C ARG A 82 6.48 8.28 -26.67
N GLY A 83 7.68 8.66 -26.26
CA GLY A 83 8.20 10.02 -26.37
C GLY A 83 8.96 10.25 -27.66
N ASP A 84 9.82 11.26 -27.63
CA ASP A 84 10.63 11.65 -28.78
C ASP A 84 11.76 10.66 -29.06
N THR A 85 12.13 10.57 -30.32
CA THR A 85 13.34 9.89 -30.77
C THR A 85 14.47 10.92 -30.82
N GLY A 86 15.48 10.70 -30.00
CA GLY A 86 16.70 11.49 -30.02
C GLY A 86 17.63 11.07 -31.16
N HIS A 87 18.94 11.19 -30.97
CA HIS A 87 19.91 10.86 -32.02
C HIS A 87 19.90 9.37 -32.39
N ARG A 88 19.77 8.48 -31.40
CA ARG A 88 19.78 7.02 -31.63
C ARG A 88 18.75 6.26 -30.81
N ARG A 89 18.14 6.88 -29.83
CA ARG A 89 17.22 6.23 -28.89
C ARG A 89 15.87 6.92 -28.85
N THR A 90 14.84 6.13 -28.77
CA THR A 90 13.47 6.59 -28.51
C THR A 90 13.21 6.47 -27.01
N ARG A 91 12.63 7.50 -26.42
CA ARG A 91 12.20 7.49 -25.03
C ARG A 91 10.84 6.85 -24.90
N TYR A 92 10.69 6.07 -23.85
CA TYR A 92 9.45 5.42 -23.46
C TYR A 92 9.18 5.70 -21.98
N GLU A 93 7.93 5.85 -21.66
CA GLU A 93 7.49 5.95 -20.27
C GLU A 93 6.51 4.83 -20.00
N LEU A 94 6.75 4.07 -18.94
CA LEU A 94 5.87 3.03 -18.43
C LEU A 94 5.42 3.40 -17.03
N ILE A 95 4.12 3.26 -16.76
CA ILE A 95 3.59 3.26 -15.40
C ILE A 95 3.34 1.82 -15.02
N ILE A 96 3.81 1.44 -13.82
CA ILE A 96 3.61 0.09 -13.27
C ILE A 96 2.83 0.16 -11.97
N GLN A 97 1.94 -0.80 -11.77
CA GLN A 97 1.13 -0.95 -10.57
C GLN A 97 1.01 -2.43 -10.16
N PRO A 98 0.57 -2.74 -8.92
CA PRO A 98 0.29 -4.12 -8.53
C PRO A 98 -0.94 -4.64 -9.29
N PRO A 99 -1.07 -5.96 -9.55
CA PRO A 99 -2.25 -6.51 -10.23
C PRO A 99 -3.59 -6.11 -9.60
N LEU A 100 -3.59 -5.77 -8.32
CA LEU A 100 -4.75 -5.29 -7.55
C LEU A 100 -5.42 -4.05 -8.17
N TRP A 101 -4.70 -3.22 -8.94
CA TRP A 101 -5.24 -2.02 -9.59
C TRP A 101 -6.42 -2.34 -10.54
N ARG A 102 -6.41 -3.54 -11.14
CA ARG A 102 -7.46 -3.99 -12.07
C ARG A 102 -8.84 -4.00 -11.43
N LEU A 103 -8.90 -4.23 -10.11
CA LEU A 103 -10.16 -4.22 -9.36
C LEU A 103 -10.77 -2.81 -9.30
N GLY A 104 -9.96 -1.76 -9.48
CA GLY A 104 -10.44 -0.39 -9.63
C GLY A 104 -11.23 -0.11 -10.91
N LEU A 105 -11.04 -0.94 -11.95
CA LEU A 105 -11.73 -0.84 -13.23
C LEU A 105 -13.07 -1.59 -13.24
N MET A 106 -13.38 -2.37 -12.20
CA MET A 106 -14.55 -3.21 -12.12
C MET A 106 -15.54 -2.62 -11.12
N HIS A 107 -16.65 -2.10 -11.59
CA HIS A 107 -17.75 -1.58 -10.77
C HIS A 107 -18.90 -2.56 -10.71
N ASN A 108 -19.45 -2.77 -9.51
CA ASN A 108 -20.53 -3.73 -9.31
C ASN A 108 -21.53 -3.29 -8.23
N SER A 109 -22.66 -4.04 -8.18
CA SER A 109 -23.63 -4.00 -7.09
C SER A 109 -23.98 -5.44 -6.74
N ARG A 110 -23.43 -5.94 -5.63
CA ARG A 110 -23.55 -7.33 -5.20
C ARG A 110 -23.91 -7.44 -3.72
N ILE A 111 -24.51 -8.56 -3.38
CA ILE A 111 -24.89 -8.89 -2.01
C ILE A 111 -24.14 -10.14 -1.58
N PHE A 112 -23.58 -10.07 -0.38
CA PHE A 112 -22.95 -11.20 0.30
C PHE A 112 -23.72 -11.44 1.60
N GLN A 113 -24.19 -12.65 1.82
CA GLN A 113 -24.97 -13.04 3.00
C GLN A 113 -24.22 -14.10 3.79
N THR A 114 -24.26 -14.01 5.10
CA THR A 114 -23.68 -15.01 6.01
C THR A 114 -22.23 -15.35 5.68
N GLN A 115 -21.42 -14.31 5.41
CA GLN A 115 -20.00 -14.48 5.06
C GLN A 115 -19.11 -13.57 5.93
N THR A 116 -17.92 -14.05 6.21
CA THR A 116 -16.88 -13.26 6.88
C THR A 116 -16.19 -12.33 5.89
N THR A 117 -15.59 -11.25 6.38
CA THR A 117 -14.91 -10.27 5.52
C THR A 117 -13.77 -10.91 4.72
N ASP A 118 -12.98 -11.79 5.31
CA ASP A 118 -11.89 -12.47 4.62
C ASP A 118 -12.40 -13.39 3.50
N THR A 119 -13.52 -14.08 3.69
CA THR A 119 -14.17 -14.89 2.64
C THR A 119 -14.61 -14.01 1.47
N ILE A 120 -15.25 -12.88 1.74
CA ILE A 120 -15.69 -11.93 0.71
C ILE A 120 -14.48 -11.40 -0.08
N VAL A 121 -13.42 -10.95 0.62
CA VAL A 121 -12.23 -10.41 -0.02
C VAL A 121 -11.51 -11.47 -0.87
N ARG A 122 -11.35 -12.70 -0.35
CA ARG A 122 -10.76 -13.81 -1.12
C ARG A 122 -11.55 -14.10 -2.40
N THR A 123 -12.88 -14.17 -2.31
CA THR A 123 -13.74 -14.39 -3.47
C THR A 123 -13.49 -13.33 -4.55
N LEU A 124 -13.39 -12.05 -4.17
CA LEU A 124 -13.15 -10.97 -5.12
C LEU A 124 -11.75 -11.03 -5.75
N LEU A 125 -10.73 -11.39 -4.97
CA LEU A 125 -9.36 -11.55 -5.47
C LEU A 125 -9.25 -12.74 -6.43
N GLU A 126 -9.82 -13.89 -6.07
CA GLU A 126 -9.81 -15.12 -6.87
C GLU A 126 -10.55 -14.94 -8.21
N GLU A 127 -11.71 -14.28 -8.21
CA GLU A 127 -12.46 -13.97 -9.44
C GLU A 127 -11.64 -13.15 -10.45
N ARG A 128 -10.60 -12.47 -9.98
CA ARG A 128 -9.71 -11.62 -10.80
C ARG A 128 -8.32 -12.21 -10.99
N GLY A 129 -8.15 -13.48 -10.61
CA GLY A 129 -6.87 -14.18 -10.78
C GLY A 129 -5.74 -13.65 -9.88
N ILE A 130 -6.07 -12.95 -8.80
CA ILE A 130 -5.10 -12.53 -7.78
C ILE A 130 -5.03 -13.62 -6.72
N VAL A 131 -4.25 -14.65 -7.01
CA VAL A 131 -4.14 -15.83 -6.16
C VAL A 131 -3.00 -15.74 -5.14
N ASP A 132 -2.02 -14.86 -5.38
CA ASP A 132 -0.84 -14.67 -4.52
C ASP A 132 -1.15 -13.67 -3.41
N SER A 133 -2.13 -13.99 -2.57
CA SER A 133 -2.54 -13.16 -1.44
C SER A 133 -2.39 -13.91 -0.12
N VAL A 134 -1.81 -13.23 0.87
CA VAL A 134 -1.62 -13.72 2.23
C VAL A 134 -2.48 -12.90 3.19
N PHE A 135 -3.23 -13.60 4.04
CA PHE A 135 -4.01 -13.00 5.11
C PHE A 135 -3.34 -13.33 6.45
N ASP A 136 -2.57 -12.38 6.95
CA ASP A 136 -1.88 -12.45 8.25
C ASP A 136 -2.75 -11.79 9.32
N LEU A 137 -3.81 -12.50 9.73
CA LEU A 137 -4.84 -12.00 10.62
C LEU A 137 -4.76 -12.71 11.97
N LYS A 138 -4.63 -11.97 13.06
CA LYS A 138 -4.71 -12.50 14.43
C LYS A 138 -6.13 -12.61 14.94
N ARG A 139 -7.01 -11.73 14.47
CA ARG A 139 -8.43 -11.78 14.79
C ARG A 139 -9.21 -12.46 13.69
N THR A 140 -10.03 -13.45 14.05
CA THR A 140 -11.00 -14.03 13.12
C THR A 140 -12.16 -13.05 12.91
N PRO A 141 -12.45 -12.61 11.68
CA PRO A 141 -13.61 -11.75 11.42
C PRO A 141 -14.91 -12.45 11.77
N GLN A 142 -15.87 -11.68 12.25
CA GLN A 142 -17.20 -12.21 12.50
C GLN A 142 -18.00 -12.30 11.19
N GLU A 143 -18.89 -13.27 11.11
CA GLU A 143 -19.82 -13.42 10.02
C GLU A 143 -20.72 -12.17 9.91
N ARG A 144 -20.86 -11.65 8.71
CA ARG A 144 -21.75 -10.56 8.35
C ARG A 144 -23.05 -11.15 7.81
N GLU A 145 -24.15 -10.92 8.53
CA GLU A 145 -25.47 -11.36 8.10
C GLU A 145 -25.80 -10.83 6.69
N TYR A 146 -25.42 -9.58 6.43
CA TYR A 146 -25.67 -8.91 5.14
C TYR A 146 -24.56 -7.90 4.84
N CYS A 147 -23.89 -8.05 3.72
CA CYS A 147 -22.86 -7.13 3.24
C CYS A 147 -23.11 -6.76 1.78
N VAL A 148 -23.14 -5.47 1.49
CA VAL A 148 -23.47 -4.96 0.16
C VAL A 148 -22.33 -4.15 -0.43
N GLN A 149 -21.91 -4.53 -1.61
CA GLN A 149 -21.21 -3.68 -2.56
C GLN A 149 -22.26 -2.87 -3.31
N HIS A 150 -22.20 -1.56 -3.30
CA HIS A 150 -23.20 -0.72 -3.97
C HIS A 150 -22.54 0.38 -4.80
N ARG A 151 -22.58 0.23 -6.12
CA ARG A 151 -22.05 1.21 -7.09
C ARG A 151 -20.63 1.68 -6.76
N GLU A 152 -19.80 0.77 -6.30
CA GLU A 152 -18.40 0.99 -6.00
C GLU A 152 -17.53 -0.02 -6.77
N SER A 153 -16.25 0.30 -6.97
CA SER A 153 -15.33 -0.65 -7.58
C SER A 153 -15.03 -1.81 -6.63
N ASP A 154 -14.62 -2.96 -7.18
CA ASP A 154 -14.21 -4.10 -6.36
C ASP A 154 -13.05 -3.71 -5.43
N LEU A 155 -12.13 -2.85 -5.89
CA LEU A 155 -11.04 -2.32 -5.07
C LEU A 155 -11.56 -1.47 -3.90
N ALA A 156 -12.40 -0.47 -4.17
CA ALA A 156 -12.96 0.41 -3.14
C ALA A 156 -13.77 -0.39 -2.10
N PHE A 157 -14.49 -1.43 -2.54
CA PHE A 157 -15.21 -2.32 -1.65
C PHE A 157 -14.27 -3.11 -0.73
N ILE A 158 -13.20 -3.69 -1.28
CA ILE A 158 -12.18 -4.41 -0.48
C ILE A 158 -11.52 -3.46 0.52
N GLU A 159 -11.08 -2.28 0.07
CA GLU A 159 -10.41 -1.29 0.93
C GLU A 159 -11.32 -0.83 2.07
N ARG A 160 -12.59 -0.59 1.77
CA ARG A 160 -13.58 -0.22 2.78
C ARG A 160 -13.80 -1.32 3.81
N LEU A 161 -13.97 -2.57 3.38
CA LEU A 161 -14.14 -3.71 4.28
C LEU A 161 -12.89 -3.96 5.13
N ALA A 162 -11.72 -3.88 4.51
CA ALA A 162 -10.44 -4.03 5.21
C ALA A 162 -10.28 -2.94 6.29
N ALA A 163 -10.59 -1.69 5.96
CA ALA A 163 -10.53 -0.58 6.91
C ALA A 163 -11.55 -0.71 8.06
N GLU A 164 -12.77 -1.22 7.81
CA GLU A 164 -13.75 -1.54 8.85
C GLU A 164 -13.22 -2.57 9.85
N GLU A 165 -12.55 -3.62 9.36
CA GLU A 165 -11.89 -4.63 10.18
C GLU A 165 -10.58 -4.15 10.82
N GLY A 166 -10.07 -2.99 10.40
CA GLY A 166 -8.80 -2.45 10.81
C GLY A 166 -7.61 -3.12 10.13
N TRP A 167 -7.81 -3.75 8.99
CA TRP A 167 -6.73 -4.34 8.21
C TRP A 167 -6.05 -3.29 7.36
N HIS A 168 -4.74 -3.43 7.23
CA HIS A 168 -3.95 -2.76 6.20
C HIS A 168 -3.46 -3.78 5.19
N TYR A 169 -3.14 -3.31 3.99
CA TYR A 169 -2.45 -4.14 3.03
C TYR A 169 -1.13 -3.50 2.60
N ARG A 170 -0.23 -4.32 2.13
CA ARG A 170 1.03 -3.96 1.47
C ARG A 170 1.33 -4.94 0.36
N TYR A 171 2.15 -4.51 -0.56
CA TYR A 171 2.61 -5.37 -1.63
C TYR A 171 4.04 -5.84 -1.37
N GLN A 172 4.26 -7.14 -1.45
CA GLN A 172 5.59 -7.72 -1.34
C GLN A 172 6.14 -7.92 -2.74
N HIS A 173 7.19 -7.19 -3.09
CA HIS A 173 7.93 -7.40 -4.31
C HIS A 173 8.71 -8.71 -4.24
N GLY A 174 8.96 -9.32 -5.41
CA GLY A 174 9.71 -10.58 -5.48
C GLY A 174 11.12 -10.47 -4.90
N SER A 175 11.64 -11.61 -4.46
CA SER A 175 13.03 -11.74 -4.02
C SER A 175 14.00 -11.37 -5.14
N VAL A 176 15.17 -10.87 -4.78
CA VAL A 176 16.27 -10.59 -5.73
C VAL A 176 16.74 -11.85 -6.46
N ASP A 177 16.59 -13.02 -5.84
CA ASP A 177 16.94 -14.33 -6.42
C ASP A 177 15.88 -14.84 -7.42
N GLY A 178 14.75 -14.15 -7.54
CA GLY A 178 13.66 -14.50 -8.46
C GLY A 178 12.82 -15.71 -8.05
N ASN A 179 13.06 -16.28 -6.86
CA ASN A 179 12.39 -17.50 -6.39
C ASN A 179 11.06 -17.28 -5.70
N GLU A 180 10.80 -16.06 -5.24
CA GLU A 180 9.56 -15.71 -4.56
C GLU A 180 8.63 -14.96 -5.50
N GLN A 181 7.36 -15.32 -5.45
CA GLN A 181 6.33 -14.57 -6.17
C GLN A 181 5.98 -13.31 -5.40
N PRO A 182 5.83 -12.17 -6.11
CA PRO A 182 5.30 -10.98 -5.48
C PRO A 182 3.87 -11.21 -5.03
N GLY A 183 3.53 -10.76 -3.85
CA GLY A 183 2.24 -11.04 -3.23
C GLY A 183 1.60 -9.86 -2.52
N LEU A 184 0.28 -9.91 -2.44
CA LEU A 184 -0.52 -9.01 -1.62
C LEU A 184 -0.59 -9.57 -0.20
N ILE A 185 -0.24 -8.78 0.80
CA ILE A 185 -0.36 -9.14 2.21
C ILE A 185 -1.38 -8.24 2.88
N LEU A 186 -2.45 -8.84 3.41
CA LEU A 186 -3.42 -8.17 4.27
C LEU A 186 -3.15 -8.59 5.71
N ALA A 187 -3.09 -7.62 6.63
CA ALA A 187 -2.80 -7.88 8.04
C ALA A 187 -3.58 -6.94 8.95
N ASP A 188 -3.91 -7.42 10.17
CA ASP A 188 -4.55 -6.62 11.22
C ASP A 188 -3.57 -6.17 12.32
N HIS A 189 -2.28 -6.44 12.14
CA HIS A 189 -1.22 -6.12 13.09
C HIS A 189 0.13 -5.94 12.39
N HIS A 190 1.12 -5.42 13.14
CA HIS A 190 2.50 -5.27 12.66
C HIS A 190 3.50 -6.17 13.42
N GLY A 191 3.01 -7.20 14.13
CA GLY A 191 3.85 -8.10 14.93
C GLY A 191 4.91 -8.79 14.08
N ASP A 192 4.47 -9.40 12.99
CA ASP A 192 5.27 -10.20 12.08
C ASP A 192 5.83 -9.40 10.87
N ALA A 193 5.80 -8.06 10.99
CA ALA A 193 6.42 -7.18 10.00
C ALA A 193 7.92 -7.48 9.85
N PRO A 194 8.45 -7.53 8.60
CA PRO A 194 9.88 -7.76 8.37
C PRO A 194 10.74 -6.77 9.15
N ARG A 195 11.83 -7.24 9.72
CA ARG A 195 12.81 -6.39 10.42
C ARG A 195 14.03 -6.22 9.55
N LEU A 196 14.33 -4.98 9.21
CA LEU A 196 15.53 -4.60 8.47
C LEU A 196 16.70 -4.41 9.43
N GLU A 197 17.91 -4.44 8.90
CA GLU A 197 19.10 -4.04 9.64
C GLU A 197 18.98 -2.59 10.12
N ALA A 198 19.63 -2.29 11.24
CA ALA A 198 19.63 -0.95 11.81
C ALA A 198 20.11 0.10 10.80
N ALA A 199 19.48 1.27 10.80
CA ALA A 199 19.82 2.39 9.94
C ALA A 199 20.57 3.46 10.74
N GLU A 200 21.79 3.75 10.34
CA GLU A 200 22.55 4.86 10.92
C GLU A 200 22.01 6.21 10.43
N TYR A 201 21.81 7.12 11.37
CA TYR A 201 21.54 8.51 11.04
C TYR A 201 22.87 9.25 10.82
N ASN A 202 23.03 9.86 9.66
CA ASN A 202 24.16 10.68 9.30
C ASN A 202 23.73 12.03 8.70
N GLY A 203 23.21 12.93 9.54
CA GLY A 203 22.77 14.26 9.12
C GLY A 203 23.87 15.23 8.67
N LYS A 204 25.15 14.86 8.84
CA LYS A 204 26.31 15.68 8.44
C LYS A 204 26.80 15.39 7.02
N ALA A 205 26.39 14.29 6.47
CA ALA A 205 26.89 13.78 5.18
C ALA A 205 26.20 14.40 3.99
N GLY A 206 26.05 15.62 3.85
CA GLY A 206 25.63 16.37 2.65
C GLY A 206 25.18 15.59 1.37
N GLY A 207 24.64 14.39 1.51
CA GLY A 207 24.13 13.54 0.44
C GLY A 207 25.18 12.74 -0.33
N SER A 208 26.44 12.68 0.08
CA SER A 208 27.51 12.01 -0.68
C SER A 208 28.21 10.84 0.03
N THR A 209 27.59 10.23 1.03
CA THR A 209 28.17 9.02 1.63
C THR A 209 27.97 7.82 0.73
N GLN A 210 29.04 7.08 0.46
CA GLN A 210 28.99 5.78 -0.22
C GLN A 210 28.35 4.69 0.66
N GLN A 211 28.23 4.94 1.97
CA GLN A 211 27.63 3.99 2.91
C GLN A 211 26.12 4.23 3.03
N PRO A 212 25.32 3.15 3.10
CA PRO A 212 23.89 3.24 3.31
C PRO A 212 23.55 3.92 4.65
N ALA A 213 22.78 5.02 4.61
CA ALA A 213 22.46 5.81 5.80
C ALA A 213 21.12 6.56 5.64
N VAL A 214 20.60 7.05 6.75
CA VAL A 214 19.51 8.03 6.81
C VAL A 214 20.11 9.42 6.94
N PHE A 215 19.86 10.31 5.98
CA PHE A 215 20.47 11.66 5.94
C PHE A 215 19.61 12.73 6.56
N ARG A 216 18.29 12.55 6.48
CA ARG A 216 17.29 13.43 7.07
C ARG A 216 16.33 12.62 7.89
N PHE A 217 15.94 13.14 9.03
CA PHE A 217 14.92 12.54 9.88
C PHE A 217 14.21 13.64 10.65
N ARG A 218 12.93 13.84 10.35
CA ARG A 218 12.07 14.82 11.00
C ARG A 218 10.95 14.11 11.71
N TYR A 219 10.78 14.37 12.99
CA TYR A 219 9.72 13.82 13.82
C TYR A 219 8.66 14.87 14.10
N GLU A 220 7.40 14.47 14.02
CA GLU A 220 6.24 15.34 14.26
C GLU A 220 5.24 14.68 15.20
N GLU A 221 4.68 15.47 16.10
CA GLU A 221 3.55 15.07 16.94
C GLU A 221 2.34 15.96 16.64
N ARG A 222 1.18 15.36 16.50
CA ARG A 222 -0.06 16.07 16.18
C ARG A 222 -1.15 15.72 17.17
N VAL A 223 -1.95 16.73 17.54
CA VAL A 223 -3.19 16.52 18.30
C VAL A 223 -4.20 15.82 17.40
N ARG A 224 -4.81 14.75 17.91
CA ARG A 224 -5.81 13.95 17.21
C ARG A 224 -6.93 13.57 18.18
N ALA A 225 -8.01 12.93 17.71
CA ALA A 225 -9.07 12.44 18.55
C ALA A 225 -8.51 11.61 19.74
N ALA A 226 -8.98 11.90 20.94
CA ALA A 226 -8.59 11.22 22.17
C ALA A 226 -9.52 10.07 22.49
N VAL A 227 -10.79 10.20 22.09
CA VAL A 227 -11.85 9.23 22.34
C VAL A 227 -12.61 8.96 21.06
N VAL A 228 -12.93 7.70 20.82
CA VAL A 228 -13.89 7.28 19.78
C VAL A 228 -15.02 6.55 20.45
N ALA A 229 -16.24 6.98 20.17
CA ALA A 229 -17.45 6.29 20.57
C ALA A 229 -18.23 5.90 19.30
N THR A 230 -18.55 4.62 19.16
CA THR A 230 -19.34 4.09 18.05
C THR A 230 -20.61 3.46 18.57
N LYS A 231 -21.71 3.67 17.88
CA LYS A 231 -23.00 3.09 18.23
C LYS A 231 -23.65 2.47 17.00
N ASP A 232 -24.35 1.36 17.20
CA ASP A 232 -25.19 0.77 16.16
C ASP A 232 -26.53 0.30 16.78
N TYR A 233 -27.38 -0.27 15.96
CA TYR A 233 -28.69 -0.76 16.32
C TYR A 233 -28.92 -2.14 15.74
N THR A 234 -29.49 -3.04 16.53
CA THR A 234 -29.96 -4.33 16.06
C THR A 234 -31.43 -4.53 16.43
N PHE A 235 -32.24 -4.88 15.45
CA PHE A 235 -33.67 -5.17 15.68
C PHE A 235 -33.88 -6.45 16.49
N LYS A 236 -32.87 -7.35 16.50
CA LYS A 236 -32.91 -8.60 17.30
C LYS A 236 -32.92 -8.34 18.80
N ASN A 237 -32.34 -7.21 19.23
CA ASN A 237 -32.36 -6.76 20.63
C ASN A 237 -32.42 -5.24 20.70
N PRO A 238 -33.61 -4.65 20.43
CA PRO A 238 -33.75 -3.20 20.27
C PRO A 238 -33.52 -2.39 21.55
N ALA A 239 -33.61 -3.00 22.70
CA ALA A 239 -33.39 -2.34 24.00
C ALA A 239 -31.90 -2.32 24.39
N TYR A 240 -31.05 -3.09 23.73
CA TYR A 240 -29.64 -3.14 24.01
C TYR A 240 -28.89 -1.95 23.45
N ALA A 241 -28.18 -1.24 24.31
CA ALA A 241 -27.33 -0.13 23.87
C ALA A 241 -26.03 -0.69 23.26
N LEU A 242 -26.09 -0.98 21.96
CA LEU A 242 -24.93 -1.45 21.18
C LEU A 242 -23.98 -0.28 20.95
N MET A 243 -23.21 0.07 21.99
CA MET A 243 -22.29 1.22 22.01
C MET A 243 -20.95 0.81 22.61
N HIS A 244 -19.87 1.18 21.93
CA HIS A 244 -18.51 0.97 22.37
C HIS A 244 -17.74 2.28 22.41
N GLU A 245 -16.87 2.43 23.38
CA GLU A 245 -15.99 3.58 23.53
C GLU A 245 -14.55 3.12 23.76
N GLN A 246 -13.62 3.79 23.10
CA GLN A 246 -12.20 3.55 23.25
C GLN A 246 -11.47 4.87 23.41
N SER A 247 -10.52 4.92 24.35
CA SER A 247 -9.75 6.11 24.67
C SER A 247 -8.26 5.88 24.48
N ALA A 248 -7.57 6.88 23.93
CA ALA A 248 -6.11 6.89 23.83
C ALA A 248 -5.50 7.69 24.97
N ALA A 249 -4.60 7.07 25.74
CA ALA A 249 -3.78 7.82 26.68
C ALA A 249 -2.79 8.73 25.93
N SER A 250 -2.90 10.03 26.10
CA SER A 250 -1.99 11.01 25.53
C SER A 250 -1.71 12.12 26.53
N ALA A 251 -0.44 12.28 26.91
CA ALA A 251 -0.04 13.27 27.91
C ALA A 251 -0.06 14.73 27.38
N ASN A 252 0.01 14.89 26.05
CA ASN A 252 0.28 16.19 25.43
C ASN A 252 -0.96 16.82 24.77
N GLN A 253 -2.15 16.33 25.11
CA GLN A 253 -3.40 16.85 24.55
C GLN A 253 -4.56 16.71 25.55
N ARG A 254 -5.66 17.40 25.27
CA ARG A 254 -6.91 17.24 26.01
C ARG A 254 -7.52 15.85 25.74
N GLN A 255 -8.16 15.27 26.76
CA GLN A 255 -8.78 13.95 26.70
C GLN A 255 -10.25 13.99 26.26
N ASP A 256 -10.80 15.18 26.04
CA ASP A 256 -12.20 15.40 25.67
C ASP A 256 -12.44 15.56 24.14
N TYR A 257 -11.41 15.35 23.31
CA TYR A 257 -11.55 15.34 21.86
C TYR A 257 -12.17 14.02 21.40
N GLN A 258 -13.52 14.01 21.37
CA GLN A 258 -14.30 12.83 21.01
C GLN A 258 -14.71 12.84 19.54
N HIS A 259 -14.60 11.67 18.91
CA HIS A 259 -15.20 11.33 17.64
C HIS A 259 -16.36 10.35 17.88
N PHE A 260 -17.58 10.72 17.49
CA PHE A 260 -18.75 9.86 17.59
C PHE A 260 -19.18 9.44 16.20
N ASP A 261 -19.44 8.12 16.01
CA ASP A 261 -19.88 7.56 14.73
C ASP A 261 -21.15 6.72 14.90
N TYR A 262 -22.13 6.94 14.05
CA TYR A 262 -23.38 6.18 13.95
C TYR A 262 -23.88 6.19 12.51
N PRO A 263 -24.22 5.03 11.91
CA PRO A 263 -24.11 3.66 12.45
C PRO A 263 -22.67 3.16 12.44
N GLY A 264 -22.32 2.40 13.52
CA GLY A 264 -20.96 1.85 13.71
C GLY A 264 -20.65 0.63 12.84
N ARG A 265 -21.62 0.14 12.07
CA ARG A 265 -21.50 -0.98 11.10
C ARG A 265 -21.26 -2.34 11.73
N PHE A 266 -21.72 -2.55 12.94
CA PHE A 266 -21.67 -3.82 13.64
C PHE A 266 -23.04 -4.18 14.23
N LYS A 267 -23.27 -5.48 14.48
CA LYS A 267 -24.53 -5.98 15.04
C LYS A 267 -24.33 -6.74 16.34
N ALA A 268 -23.08 -6.91 16.77
CA ALA A 268 -22.68 -7.58 18.01
C ALA A 268 -21.43 -6.94 18.61
N ASP A 269 -21.24 -7.09 19.92
CA ASP A 269 -20.07 -6.58 20.64
C ASP A 269 -18.76 -7.16 20.13
N ALA A 270 -18.78 -8.43 19.71
CA ALA A 270 -17.62 -9.12 19.14
C ALA A 270 -17.01 -8.42 17.90
N SER A 271 -17.81 -7.65 17.16
CA SER A 271 -17.34 -6.77 16.07
C SER A 271 -17.22 -5.33 16.55
N GLY A 272 -18.12 -4.87 17.39
CA GLY A 272 -18.22 -3.45 17.80
C GLY A 272 -16.99 -2.96 18.53
N GLN A 273 -16.47 -3.72 19.48
CA GLN A 273 -15.28 -3.34 20.23
C GLN A 273 -14.04 -3.27 19.31
N PRO A 274 -13.68 -4.31 18.50
CA PRO A 274 -12.55 -4.22 17.59
C PRO A 274 -12.67 -3.10 16.53
N PHE A 275 -13.87 -2.84 16.04
CA PHE A 275 -14.10 -1.74 15.07
C PHE A 275 -13.88 -0.37 15.72
N THR A 276 -14.29 -0.20 16.97
CA THR A 276 -14.06 1.04 17.72
C THR A 276 -12.57 1.27 18.00
N GLU A 277 -11.84 0.21 18.37
CA GLU A 277 -10.37 0.24 18.53
C GLU A 277 -9.68 0.59 17.22
N ALA A 278 -10.05 -0.10 16.13
CA ALA A 278 -9.49 0.17 14.79
C ALA A 278 -9.75 1.61 14.33
N ARG A 279 -10.94 2.14 14.65
CA ARG A 279 -11.31 3.53 14.33
C ARG A 279 -10.44 4.53 15.08
N LEU A 280 -10.18 4.30 16.36
CA LEU A 280 -9.31 5.16 17.16
C LEU A 280 -7.87 5.13 16.62
N ASP A 281 -7.33 3.94 16.37
CA ASP A 281 -5.99 3.77 15.78
C ASP A 281 -5.88 4.48 14.43
N ALA A 282 -6.87 4.34 13.56
CA ALA A 282 -6.92 4.97 12.25
C ALA A 282 -6.94 6.51 12.34
N LEU A 283 -7.79 7.08 13.22
CA LEU A 283 -7.87 8.53 13.45
C LEU A 283 -6.59 9.10 14.09
N ARG A 284 -5.70 8.24 14.58
CA ARG A 284 -4.43 8.59 15.23
C ARG A 284 -3.20 8.07 14.46
N ASN A 285 -3.38 7.52 13.26
CA ASN A 285 -2.30 6.93 12.47
C ASN A 285 -1.19 7.94 12.13
N ASP A 286 -1.49 9.24 12.12
CA ASP A 286 -0.56 10.34 11.89
C ASP A 286 -0.30 11.21 13.15
N ALA A 287 -0.73 10.76 14.33
CA ALA A 287 -0.49 11.51 15.59
C ALA A 287 1.00 11.62 15.94
N ASN A 288 1.77 10.61 15.59
CA ASN A 288 3.21 10.55 15.77
C ASN A 288 3.84 10.03 14.47
N THR A 289 4.48 10.89 13.71
CA THR A 289 5.08 10.51 12.41
C THR A 289 6.53 10.96 12.33
N ALA A 290 7.29 10.24 11.55
CA ALA A 290 8.58 10.69 11.08
C ALA A 290 8.61 10.66 9.55
N ASN A 291 9.34 11.57 8.96
CA ASN A 291 9.69 11.54 7.55
C ASN A 291 11.21 11.72 7.42
N GLY A 292 11.78 11.07 6.41
CA GLY A 292 13.20 11.08 6.22
C GLY A 292 13.63 10.82 4.79
N GLU A 293 14.93 10.88 4.59
CA GLU A 293 15.60 10.61 3.32
C GLU A 293 16.76 9.66 3.57
N SER A 294 16.93 8.67 2.68
CA SER A 294 17.93 7.61 2.79
C SER A 294 18.43 7.18 1.41
N ASN A 295 19.59 6.55 1.36
CA ASN A 295 20.07 5.83 0.17
C ASN A 295 20.02 4.32 0.32
N ARG A 296 19.23 3.79 1.26
CA ARG A 296 19.06 2.35 1.51
C ARG A 296 18.02 1.73 0.60
N PRO A 297 18.40 0.91 -0.40
CA PRO A 297 17.45 0.29 -1.32
C PRO A 297 16.57 -0.78 -0.66
N ASP A 298 17.00 -1.35 0.45
CA ASP A 298 16.28 -2.39 1.21
C ASP A 298 15.07 -1.87 2.00
N PHE A 299 14.91 -0.54 2.13
CA PHE A 299 13.71 0.01 2.73
C PHE A 299 12.48 -0.47 1.98
N THR A 300 11.50 -1.01 2.72
CA THR A 300 10.25 -1.55 2.16
C THR A 300 9.06 -1.18 3.04
N CYS A 301 7.94 -0.87 2.39
CA CYS A 301 6.72 -0.51 3.09
C CYS A 301 6.23 -1.65 4.01
N GLY A 302 5.86 -1.31 5.23
CA GLY A 302 5.43 -2.27 6.25
C GLY A 302 6.57 -2.98 6.99
N ALA A 303 7.84 -2.67 6.71
CA ALA A 303 8.97 -3.19 7.48
C ALA A 303 9.32 -2.30 8.68
N LYS A 304 9.96 -2.91 9.68
CA LYS A 304 10.51 -2.23 10.84
C LYS A 304 12.01 -2.01 10.67
N VAL A 305 12.46 -0.83 11.06
CA VAL A 305 13.88 -0.45 11.06
C VAL A 305 14.23 0.26 12.36
N GLU A 306 15.34 -0.10 12.97
CA GLU A 306 15.90 0.63 14.12
C GLU A 306 16.71 1.83 13.61
N LEU A 307 16.38 3.04 14.03
CA LEU A 307 17.21 4.23 13.79
C LEU A 307 18.25 4.31 14.90
N THR A 308 19.50 4.53 14.52
CA THR A 308 20.63 4.67 15.44
C THR A 308 21.41 5.95 15.18
N HIS A 309 22.24 6.38 16.15
CA HIS A 309 23.13 7.55 16.06
C HIS A 309 22.45 8.89 15.83
N HIS A 310 21.13 9.01 16.05
CA HIS A 310 20.47 10.30 16.03
C HIS A 310 20.80 11.10 17.30
N ASP A 311 20.99 12.43 17.16
CA ASP A 311 21.35 13.32 18.28
C ASP A 311 20.32 13.29 19.42
N SER A 312 19.05 13.10 19.12
CA SER A 312 18.00 12.88 20.11
C SER A 312 17.87 11.39 20.44
N ALA A 313 18.30 11.00 21.65
CA ALA A 313 18.28 9.61 22.09
C ALA A 313 16.91 8.95 22.01
N ARG A 314 15.81 9.71 22.18
CA ARG A 314 14.44 9.20 22.08
C ARG A 314 14.02 8.77 20.67
N LEU A 315 14.74 9.23 19.63
CA LEU A 315 14.48 8.86 18.25
C LEU A 315 15.29 7.63 17.81
N ASN A 316 16.31 7.22 18.58
CA ASN A 316 17.04 5.97 18.40
C ASN A 316 16.18 4.79 18.89
N ARG A 317 15.28 4.33 18.03
CA ARG A 317 14.33 3.26 18.31
C ARG A 317 13.79 2.65 17.03
N ASP A 318 12.95 1.64 17.19
CA ASP A 318 12.26 0.99 16.06
C ASP A 318 11.17 1.89 15.47
N TRP A 319 11.17 1.95 14.15
CA TRP A 319 10.19 2.66 13.31
C TRP A 319 9.55 1.68 12.34
N LEU A 320 8.24 1.80 12.12
CA LEU A 320 7.51 1.12 11.06
C LEU A 320 7.45 2.03 9.84
N LEU A 321 7.97 1.58 8.71
CA LEU A 321 7.91 2.32 7.45
C LEU A 321 6.49 2.23 6.87
N THR A 322 5.82 3.36 6.70
CA THR A 322 4.40 3.40 6.27
C THR A 322 4.24 3.79 4.81
N ALA A 323 5.18 4.53 4.26
CA ALA A 323 5.24 4.87 2.84
C ALA A 323 6.67 5.16 2.43
N ILE A 324 7.02 4.86 1.18
CA ILE A 324 8.36 5.10 0.64
C ILE A 324 8.23 5.52 -0.82
N THR A 325 9.00 6.53 -1.22
CA THR A 325 9.21 6.88 -2.61
C THR A 325 10.67 6.61 -2.97
N HIS A 326 10.91 5.64 -3.80
CA HIS A 326 12.22 5.29 -4.35
C HIS A 326 12.47 6.09 -5.62
N VAL A 327 13.62 6.73 -5.72
CA VAL A 327 14.02 7.53 -6.89
C VAL A 327 15.39 7.06 -7.37
N GLY A 328 15.48 6.73 -8.64
CA GLY A 328 16.73 6.35 -9.29
C GLY A 328 16.94 7.13 -10.59
N GLU A 329 18.17 7.59 -10.82
CA GLU A 329 18.57 8.26 -12.06
C GLU A 329 19.83 7.58 -12.64
N GLN A 330 19.81 7.27 -13.92
CA GLN A 330 20.89 6.63 -14.66
C GLN A 330 21.15 7.38 -15.96
N PRO A 331 21.77 8.58 -15.91
CA PRO A 331 21.98 9.42 -17.08
C PRO A 331 22.79 8.74 -18.19
N GLN A 332 23.66 7.79 -17.84
CA GLN A 332 24.51 7.05 -18.79
C GLN A 332 23.69 6.22 -19.81
N ALA A 333 22.43 5.88 -19.49
CA ALA A 333 21.52 5.25 -20.46
C ALA A 333 21.32 6.10 -21.72
N LEU A 334 21.62 7.41 -21.67
CA LEU A 334 21.54 8.37 -22.75
C LEU A 334 22.91 8.99 -23.09
N THR A 335 24.02 8.28 -22.87
CA THR A 335 25.39 8.81 -23.09
C THR A 335 25.57 9.35 -24.52
N GLU A 336 24.96 8.69 -25.51
CA GLU A 336 25.02 9.11 -26.92
C GLU A 336 24.25 10.41 -27.20
N GLU A 337 23.41 10.84 -26.29
CA GLU A 337 22.60 12.08 -26.33
C GLU A 337 23.09 13.14 -25.32
N GLY A 338 24.31 12.97 -24.80
CA GLY A 338 24.91 13.91 -23.85
C GLY A 338 24.54 13.63 -22.39
N GLY A 339 23.92 12.50 -22.09
CA GLY A 339 23.68 12.06 -20.72
C GLY A 339 25.00 11.83 -19.99
N ALA A 340 25.28 12.66 -18.98
CA ALA A 340 26.49 12.60 -18.17
C ALA A 340 26.14 12.64 -16.67
N GLY A 341 26.99 12.01 -15.88
CA GLY A 341 26.86 11.97 -14.42
C GLY A 341 26.79 10.55 -13.86
N PRO A 342 26.95 10.39 -12.55
CA PRO A 342 26.85 9.09 -11.90
C PRO A 342 25.40 8.62 -11.86
N THR A 343 25.21 7.31 -11.79
CA THR A 343 23.92 6.73 -11.35
C THR A 343 23.69 7.08 -9.89
N THR A 344 22.48 7.51 -9.56
CA THR A 344 22.09 7.89 -8.19
C THR A 344 20.84 7.16 -7.76
N TYR A 345 20.76 6.88 -6.47
CA TYR A 345 19.57 6.35 -5.83
C TYR A 345 19.36 7.04 -4.47
N HIS A 346 18.14 7.39 -4.19
CA HIS A 346 17.70 7.78 -2.86
C HIS A 346 16.23 7.40 -2.66
N ASN A 347 15.79 7.43 -1.42
CA ASN A 347 14.37 7.30 -1.11
C ASN A 347 13.93 8.34 -0.07
N LEU A 348 12.66 8.69 -0.17
CA LEU A 348 11.92 9.47 0.80
C LEU A 348 10.98 8.52 1.53
N PHE A 349 10.96 8.55 2.84
CA PHE A 349 10.11 7.64 3.60
C PHE A 349 9.29 8.34 4.67
N ASN A 350 8.14 7.76 4.97
CA ASN A 350 7.32 8.07 6.13
C ASN A 350 7.33 6.87 7.09
N ALA A 351 7.34 7.17 8.38
CA ALA A 351 7.35 6.14 9.41
C ALA A 351 6.53 6.56 10.63
N VAL A 352 6.12 5.56 11.39
CA VAL A 352 5.51 5.74 12.72
C VAL A 352 6.32 4.93 13.74
N PRO A 353 6.27 5.26 15.05
CA PRO A 353 6.89 4.42 16.07
C PRO A 353 6.38 2.98 15.99
N ALA A 354 7.28 1.99 15.92
CA ALA A 354 6.92 0.59 15.71
C ALA A 354 6.08 -0.05 16.82
N ASN A 355 5.97 0.62 17.97
CA ASN A 355 5.06 0.24 19.07
C ASN A 355 3.64 0.81 18.93
N LYS A 356 3.33 1.50 17.83
CA LYS A 356 2.00 1.98 17.50
C LYS A 356 1.38 1.10 16.41
N THR A 357 0.10 0.86 16.53
CA THR A 357 -0.66 0.18 15.48
C THR A 357 -1.07 1.22 14.44
N TRP A 358 -0.62 1.05 13.21
CA TRP A 358 -1.08 1.86 12.09
C TRP A 358 -2.27 1.17 11.42
N ARG A 359 -3.33 1.93 11.13
CA ARG A 359 -4.50 1.43 10.42
C ARG A 359 -4.98 2.43 9.38
N PRO A 360 -5.57 1.99 8.26
CA PRO A 360 -6.14 2.88 7.28
C PRO A 360 -7.38 3.60 7.84
N LEU A 361 -7.64 4.80 7.33
CA LEU A 361 -8.90 5.48 7.57
C LEU A 361 -10.03 4.73 6.84
N CYS A 362 -11.15 4.60 7.52
CA CYS A 362 -12.34 3.98 6.92
C CYS A 362 -13.10 5.02 6.11
N ASP A 363 -13.27 4.78 4.81
CA ASP A 363 -14.05 5.61 3.93
C ASP A 363 -15.55 5.53 4.19
N HIS A 364 -16.27 6.54 3.69
CA HIS A 364 -17.72 6.56 3.78
C HIS A 364 -18.33 5.47 2.91
N ARG A 365 -19.28 4.75 3.49
CA ARG A 365 -20.08 3.79 2.75
C ARG A 365 -20.94 4.51 1.73
N PRO A 366 -21.05 4.02 0.47
CA PRO A 366 -22.01 4.54 -0.49
C PRO A 366 -23.44 4.48 0.05
N LEU A 367 -24.17 5.57 -0.08
CA LEU A 367 -25.55 5.68 0.38
C LEU A 367 -26.51 5.32 -0.75
N MET A 368 -27.63 4.70 -0.37
CA MET A 368 -28.79 4.54 -1.27
C MET A 368 -29.77 5.66 -0.98
N ASP A 369 -29.73 6.69 -1.81
CA ASP A 369 -30.58 7.87 -1.64
C ASP A 369 -31.92 7.74 -2.36
N GLY A 370 -32.96 8.28 -1.72
CA GLY A 370 -34.30 8.39 -2.30
C GLY A 370 -35.13 7.09 -2.24
N PRO A 371 -36.40 7.16 -2.73
CA PRO A 371 -37.27 6.02 -2.79
C PRO A 371 -36.81 5.02 -3.85
N GLN A 372 -36.84 3.72 -3.50
CA GLN A 372 -36.51 2.61 -4.38
C GLN A 372 -37.75 1.80 -4.72
N ILE A 373 -37.79 1.27 -5.94
CA ILE A 373 -38.83 0.34 -6.37
C ILE A 373 -38.23 -1.04 -6.34
N ALA A 374 -38.93 -1.97 -5.68
CA ALA A 374 -38.52 -3.37 -5.64
C ALA A 374 -39.72 -4.27 -6.04
N THR A 375 -39.39 -5.37 -6.69
CA THR A 375 -40.36 -6.44 -6.96
C THR A 375 -40.15 -7.54 -5.95
N VAL A 376 -41.17 -7.90 -5.22
CA VAL A 376 -41.13 -9.04 -4.32
C VAL A 376 -41.14 -10.31 -5.17
N THR A 377 -40.18 -11.19 -4.93
CA THR A 377 -40.08 -12.49 -5.60
C THR A 377 -40.08 -13.59 -4.56
N GLY A 378 -40.71 -14.71 -4.88
CA GLY A 378 -40.78 -15.90 -4.05
C GLY A 378 -41.01 -17.12 -4.91
N PRO A 379 -41.12 -18.32 -4.30
CA PRO A 379 -41.57 -19.51 -5.00
C PRO A 379 -42.93 -19.32 -5.69
N GLU A 380 -43.17 -20.08 -6.74
CA GLU A 380 -44.43 -19.99 -7.49
C GLU A 380 -45.64 -20.23 -6.58
N GLY A 381 -46.55 -19.24 -6.52
CA GLY A 381 -47.75 -19.29 -5.68
C GLY A 381 -47.59 -18.72 -4.26
N GLU A 382 -46.39 -18.24 -3.92
CA GLU A 382 -46.11 -17.56 -2.64
C GLU A 382 -45.79 -16.07 -2.87
N GLU A 383 -46.72 -15.19 -2.53
CA GLU A 383 -46.51 -13.74 -2.64
C GLU A 383 -45.62 -13.19 -1.51
N ILE A 384 -45.56 -13.89 -0.39
CA ILE A 384 -44.70 -13.57 0.75
C ILE A 384 -43.94 -14.83 1.12
N HIS A 385 -42.63 -14.81 0.90
CA HIS A 385 -41.72 -15.88 1.30
C HIS A 385 -40.82 -15.38 2.41
N CYS A 386 -40.71 -16.16 3.49
CA CYS A 386 -39.82 -15.91 4.62
C CYS A 386 -38.79 -17.04 4.66
N ASP A 387 -37.50 -16.70 4.63
CA ASP A 387 -36.35 -17.59 4.83
C ASP A 387 -36.00 -17.74 6.32
#